data_96e10ff0a631f0933a45378b474ff369
#
_entry.id   96e10ff0a631f0933a45378b474ff369
#
_cell.length_a   1.000
_cell.length_b   1.000
_cell.length_c   1.000
_cell.angle_alpha   90.00
_cell.angle_beta   90.00
_cell.angle_gamma   90.00
#
_symmetry.space_group_name_H-M   'P 1'
#
loop_
_entity.id
_entity.type
_entity.pdbx_description
1 polymer ?
#
loop_
_entity_poly.entity_id
_entity_poly.type
_entity_poly.pdbx_seq_one_letter_code
_entity_poly.pdbx_strand_id
1 'polypeptide(L)'
;MKKLTFLIALLISFNLNSQKKELRQVDKLISQSFFDEANNNLSEIQPLVLSSEDKYKADFYFFKSRVSNELENFDEAIASYNNLKLINSAEYSNKVKTEFELLKDQIETSLVNSAVADNQGEKYSEASTKLYMAYNLNKEKNQDYLYYAAGSAVNSKNYDKALLHYLELKDLNYTGIVTEYFVTNVSSGVEEKVSESEYKVFEKSKEYNNPRIGETPSRYPEIVKNIALIYVQQGKNEIAIEAINQARQIQPDDTGLILNEADL
;
A
#
# COMPACT_ATOMS: atom_id res chain seq x y z
N MET A 1 -44.57 36.39 2.64
CA MET A 1 -44.08 35.00 2.74
C MET A 1 -43.71 34.41 1.36
N LYS A 2 -44.57 34.43 0.31
CA LYS A 2 -44.25 33.85 -1.01
C LYS A 2 -42.98 34.42 -1.69
N LYS A 3 -42.65 35.71 -1.52
CA LYS A 3 -41.45 36.31 -2.11
C LYS A 3 -40.14 35.89 -1.40
N LEU A 4 -40.18 35.57 -0.12
CA LEU A 4 -39.02 35.12 0.65
C LEU A 4 -38.66 33.65 0.33
N THR A 5 -39.67 32.81 0.16
CA THR A 5 -39.51 31.41 -0.28
C THR A 5 -38.98 31.31 -1.71
N PHE A 6 -39.34 32.24 -2.61
CA PHE A 6 -38.81 32.28 -3.96
C PHE A 6 -37.36 32.73 -4.02
N LEU A 7 -36.98 33.69 -3.16
CA LEU A 7 -35.57 34.14 -3.03
C LEU A 7 -34.64 33.05 -2.48
N ILE A 8 -35.10 32.31 -1.48
CA ILE A 8 -34.36 31.19 -0.90
C ILE A 8 -34.20 30.04 -1.94
N ALA A 9 -35.26 29.73 -2.70
CA ALA A 9 -35.20 28.73 -3.77
C ALA A 9 -34.25 29.14 -4.90
N LEU A 10 -34.17 30.43 -5.22
CA LEU A 10 -33.25 30.98 -6.22
C LEU A 10 -31.81 30.90 -5.77
N LEU A 11 -31.50 31.22 -4.50
CA LEU A 11 -30.15 31.10 -3.93
C LEU A 11 -29.66 29.64 -3.85
N ILE A 12 -30.54 28.68 -3.58
CA ILE A 12 -30.24 27.25 -3.58
C ILE A 12 -29.92 26.76 -5.01
N SER A 13 -30.68 27.19 -6.02
CA SER A 13 -30.47 26.79 -7.43
C SER A 13 -29.17 27.37 -8.03
N PHE A 14 -28.74 28.55 -7.59
CA PHE A 14 -27.45 29.12 -7.99
C PHE A 14 -26.27 28.32 -7.43
N ASN A 15 -26.37 27.87 -6.18
CA ASN A 15 -25.33 27.05 -5.55
C ASN A 15 -25.16 25.69 -6.22
N LEU A 16 -26.25 24.98 -6.57
CA LEU A 16 -26.22 23.66 -7.22
C LEU A 16 -25.56 23.67 -8.60
N ASN A 17 -25.74 24.73 -9.38
CA ASN A 17 -25.07 24.88 -10.68
C ASN A 17 -23.60 25.26 -10.57
N SER A 18 -23.21 25.96 -9.49
CA SER A 18 -21.82 26.32 -9.22
C SER A 18 -20.99 25.09 -8.93
N GLN A 19 -21.40 24.21 -8.00
CA GLN A 19 -20.66 23.02 -7.60
C GLN A 19 -20.32 22.10 -8.77
N LYS A 20 -21.31 21.81 -9.62
CA LYS A 20 -21.13 20.98 -10.80
C LYS A 20 -20.14 21.60 -11.80
N LYS A 21 -20.16 22.92 -11.95
CA LYS A 21 -19.26 23.65 -12.84
C LYS A 21 -17.82 23.60 -12.31
N GLU A 22 -17.64 23.84 -11.03
CA GLU A 22 -16.32 23.82 -10.38
C GLU A 22 -15.71 22.40 -10.42
N LEU A 23 -16.46 21.35 -10.08
CA LEU A 23 -15.98 19.96 -10.18
C LEU A 23 -15.61 19.56 -11.62
N ARG A 24 -16.33 20.07 -12.63
CA ARG A 24 -15.92 19.87 -14.03
C ARG A 24 -14.63 20.59 -14.38
N GLN A 25 -14.39 21.77 -13.82
CA GLN A 25 -13.13 22.49 -14.01
C GLN A 25 -11.97 21.70 -13.38
N VAL A 26 -12.16 21.15 -12.18
CA VAL A 26 -11.19 20.25 -11.55
C VAL A 26 -10.88 19.03 -12.42
N ASP A 27 -11.92 18.35 -12.93
CA ASP A 27 -11.75 17.19 -13.83
C ASP A 27 -10.96 17.54 -15.09
N LYS A 28 -11.20 18.73 -15.66
CA LYS A 28 -10.44 19.23 -16.81
C LYS A 28 -8.97 19.47 -16.46
N LEU A 29 -8.66 20.08 -15.31
CA LEU A 29 -7.29 20.30 -14.85
C LEU A 29 -6.56 18.98 -14.63
N ILE A 30 -7.22 17.99 -14.00
CA ILE A 30 -6.68 16.63 -13.81
C ILE A 30 -6.37 15.98 -15.18
N SER A 31 -7.26 16.10 -16.15
CA SER A 31 -7.06 15.55 -17.51
C SER A 31 -5.89 16.18 -18.26
N GLN A 32 -5.48 17.39 -17.86
CA GLN A 32 -4.35 18.13 -18.40
C GLN A 32 -3.08 18.00 -17.53
N SER A 33 -3.14 17.20 -16.46
CA SER A 33 -2.06 17.01 -15.48
C SER A 33 -1.65 18.28 -14.73
N PHE A 34 -2.56 19.25 -14.59
CA PHE A 34 -2.37 20.46 -13.80
C PHE A 34 -2.81 20.20 -12.35
N PHE A 35 -2.04 19.36 -11.64
CA PHE A 35 -2.45 18.86 -10.32
C PHE A 35 -2.39 19.92 -9.22
N ASP A 36 -1.45 20.86 -9.26
CA ASP A 36 -1.37 21.95 -8.29
C ASP A 36 -2.57 22.87 -8.39
N GLU A 37 -2.96 23.27 -9.61
CA GLU A 37 -4.15 24.09 -9.85
C GLU A 37 -5.43 23.33 -9.49
N ALA A 38 -5.50 22.05 -9.77
CA ALA A 38 -6.62 21.21 -9.38
C ALA A 38 -6.75 21.13 -7.85
N ASN A 39 -5.63 21.00 -7.12
CA ASN A 39 -5.61 20.98 -5.67
C ASN A 39 -6.06 22.32 -5.05
N ASN A 40 -5.62 23.44 -5.62
CA ASN A 40 -6.06 24.76 -5.21
C ASN A 40 -7.58 24.94 -5.39
N ASN A 41 -8.09 24.58 -6.57
CA ASN A 41 -9.53 24.65 -6.84
C ASN A 41 -10.34 23.74 -5.91
N LEU A 42 -9.86 22.52 -5.64
CA LEU A 42 -10.50 21.61 -4.69
C LEU A 42 -10.55 22.23 -3.29
N SER A 43 -9.49 22.88 -2.85
CA SER A 43 -9.41 23.54 -1.54
C SER A 43 -10.41 24.71 -1.43
N GLU A 44 -10.54 25.49 -2.49
CA GLU A 44 -11.49 26.63 -2.55
C GLU A 44 -12.95 26.18 -2.52
N ILE A 45 -13.29 25.11 -3.25
CA ILE A 45 -14.68 24.63 -3.34
C ILE A 45 -15.09 23.70 -2.20
N GLN A 46 -14.14 23.22 -1.37
CA GLN A 46 -14.41 22.27 -0.31
C GLN A 46 -15.57 22.66 0.62
N PRO A 47 -15.66 23.90 1.19
CA PRO A 47 -16.76 24.26 2.07
C PRO A 47 -18.11 24.21 1.37
N LEU A 48 -18.15 24.58 0.07
CA LEU A 48 -19.34 24.55 -0.75
C LEU A 48 -19.81 23.12 -1.03
N VAL A 49 -18.88 22.23 -1.38
CA VAL A 49 -19.19 20.84 -1.75
C VAL A 49 -19.57 20.01 -0.52
N LEU A 50 -18.90 20.20 0.61
CA LEU A 50 -19.20 19.43 1.83
C LEU A 50 -20.57 19.75 2.43
N SER A 51 -21.18 20.89 2.06
CA SER A 51 -22.56 21.24 2.41
C SER A 51 -23.61 20.79 1.38
N SER A 52 -23.18 20.07 0.33
CA SER A 52 -24.03 19.69 -0.80
C SER A 52 -24.54 18.24 -0.75
N GLU A 53 -25.19 17.80 -1.83
CA GLU A 53 -25.66 16.42 -2.01
C GLU A 53 -24.49 15.44 -2.13
N ASP A 54 -24.69 14.21 -1.71
CA ASP A 54 -23.64 13.17 -1.65
C ASP A 54 -22.99 12.85 -3.00
N LYS A 55 -23.73 12.98 -4.11
CA LYS A 55 -23.16 12.82 -5.46
C LYS A 55 -22.02 13.81 -5.77
N TYR A 56 -22.09 15.05 -5.28
CA TYR A 56 -21.04 16.05 -5.46
C TYR A 56 -19.87 15.81 -4.48
N LYS A 57 -20.19 15.35 -3.25
CA LYS A 57 -19.16 14.93 -2.29
C LYS A 57 -18.39 13.73 -2.82
N ALA A 58 -19.06 12.76 -3.48
CA ALA A 58 -18.41 11.61 -4.08
C ALA A 58 -17.40 12.03 -5.16
N ASP A 59 -17.82 12.89 -6.12
CA ASP A 59 -16.92 13.41 -7.15
C ASP A 59 -15.75 14.20 -6.52
N PHE A 60 -16.03 15.02 -5.49
CA PHE A 60 -15.01 15.80 -4.78
C PHE A 60 -13.96 14.90 -4.13
N TYR A 61 -14.38 13.92 -3.34
CA TYR A 61 -13.43 13.04 -2.65
C TYR A 61 -12.66 12.15 -3.64
N PHE A 62 -13.29 11.73 -4.73
CA PHE A 62 -12.62 11.02 -5.82
C PHE A 62 -11.50 11.87 -6.43
N PHE A 63 -11.80 13.12 -6.83
CA PHE A 63 -10.80 14.02 -7.40
C PHE A 63 -9.74 14.43 -6.39
N LYS A 64 -10.12 14.69 -5.14
CA LYS A 64 -9.18 15.03 -4.06
C LYS A 64 -8.21 13.90 -3.81
N SER A 65 -8.69 12.65 -3.72
CA SER A 65 -7.86 11.48 -3.55
C SER A 65 -6.87 11.32 -4.71
N ARG A 66 -7.35 11.45 -5.95
CA ARG A 66 -6.52 11.33 -7.15
C ARG A 66 -5.44 12.40 -7.22
N VAL A 67 -5.82 13.68 -7.04
CA VAL A 67 -4.87 14.80 -7.06
C VAL A 67 -3.84 14.68 -5.96
N SER A 68 -4.26 14.35 -4.74
CA SER A 68 -3.34 14.16 -3.62
C SER A 68 -2.36 13.01 -3.86
N ASN A 69 -2.79 11.94 -4.53
CA ASN A 69 -1.91 10.83 -4.93
C ASN A 69 -0.84 11.28 -5.95
N GLU A 70 -1.23 12.05 -6.97
CA GLU A 70 -0.28 12.56 -7.98
C GLU A 70 0.73 13.57 -7.38
N LEU A 71 0.34 14.28 -6.32
CA LEU A 71 1.20 15.19 -5.57
C LEU A 71 1.99 14.49 -4.42
N GLU A 72 1.93 13.17 -4.34
CA GLU A 72 2.53 12.34 -3.27
C GLU A 72 2.08 12.71 -1.84
N ASN A 73 0.95 13.40 -1.70
CA ASN A 73 0.31 13.62 -0.41
C ASN A 73 -0.57 12.41 -0.05
N PHE A 74 0.07 11.31 0.31
CA PHE A 74 -0.60 10.01 0.49
C PHE A 74 -1.58 9.98 1.67
N ASP A 75 -1.32 10.71 2.75
CA ASP A 75 -2.26 10.82 3.88
C ASP A 75 -3.60 11.38 3.42
N GLU A 76 -3.58 12.49 2.66
CA GLU A 76 -4.77 13.11 2.12
C GLU A 76 -5.44 12.24 1.05
N ALA A 77 -4.65 11.57 0.21
CA ALA A 77 -5.14 10.65 -0.81
C ALA A 77 -5.95 9.51 -0.18
N ILE A 78 -5.40 8.86 0.85
CA ILE A 78 -6.05 7.77 1.60
C ILE A 78 -7.26 8.28 2.38
N ALA A 79 -7.14 9.43 3.06
CA ALA A 79 -8.25 10.03 3.80
C ALA A 79 -9.43 10.34 2.87
N SER A 80 -9.17 10.93 1.70
CA SER A 80 -10.19 11.23 0.70
C SER A 80 -10.81 9.96 0.12
N TYR A 81 -10.00 8.93 -0.19
CA TYR A 81 -10.49 7.63 -0.62
C TYR A 81 -11.41 6.99 0.43
N ASN A 82 -11.03 7.04 1.71
CA ASN A 82 -11.86 6.51 2.79
C ASN A 82 -13.15 7.29 2.97
N ASN A 83 -13.14 8.61 2.85
CA ASN A 83 -14.36 9.42 2.87
C ASN A 83 -15.29 9.09 1.69
N LEU A 84 -14.74 8.85 0.50
CA LEU A 84 -15.52 8.37 -0.65
C LEU A 84 -16.22 7.04 -0.36
N LYS A 85 -15.54 6.09 0.28
CA LYS A 85 -16.11 4.78 0.67
C LYS A 85 -17.31 4.89 1.63
N LEU A 86 -17.39 5.95 2.41
CA LEU A 86 -18.51 6.16 3.34
C LEU A 86 -19.78 6.63 2.63
N ILE A 87 -19.67 7.12 1.38
CA ILE A 87 -20.83 7.54 0.59
C ILE A 87 -21.46 6.32 -0.10
N ASN A 88 -22.78 6.27 -0.11
CA ASN A 88 -23.50 5.22 -0.83
C ASN A 88 -23.11 5.20 -2.32
N SER A 89 -22.66 4.06 -2.81
CA SER A 89 -22.22 3.89 -4.22
C SER A 89 -23.32 4.17 -5.26
N ALA A 90 -24.61 4.19 -4.86
CA ALA A 90 -25.70 4.63 -5.72
C ALA A 90 -25.56 6.11 -6.13
N GLU A 91 -24.94 6.93 -5.26
CA GLU A 91 -24.72 8.35 -5.49
C GLU A 91 -23.48 8.64 -6.36
N TYR A 92 -22.67 7.64 -6.66
CA TYR A 92 -21.47 7.82 -7.48
C TYR A 92 -21.83 8.20 -8.91
N SER A 93 -21.10 9.16 -9.47
CA SER A 93 -21.15 9.43 -10.91
C SER A 93 -20.62 8.23 -11.71
N ASN A 94 -20.94 8.18 -13.01
CA ASN A 94 -20.44 7.09 -13.85
C ASN A 94 -18.92 7.00 -13.85
N LYS A 95 -18.23 8.12 -13.80
CA LYS A 95 -16.75 8.18 -13.72
C LYS A 95 -16.26 7.51 -12.43
N VAL A 96 -16.81 7.92 -11.28
CA VAL A 96 -16.41 7.35 -9.98
C VAL A 96 -16.70 5.85 -9.95
N LYS A 97 -17.87 5.39 -10.43
CA LYS A 97 -18.20 3.96 -10.51
C LYS A 97 -17.20 3.15 -11.33
N THR A 98 -16.73 3.72 -12.43
CA THR A 98 -15.80 3.03 -13.33
C THR A 98 -14.37 3.01 -12.80
N GLU A 99 -13.93 4.09 -12.14
CA GLU A 99 -12.54 4.30 -11.76
C GLU A 99 -12.26 4.06 -10.26
N PHE A 100 -13.28 3.75 -9.45
CA PHE A 100 -13.15 3.63 -8.00
C PHE A 100 -12.15 2.55 -7.55
N GLU A 101 -12.26 1.35 -8.13
CA GLU A 101 -11.33 0.25 -7.79
C GLU A 101 -9.91 0.56 -8.30
N LEU A 102 -9.80 1.18 -9.48
CA LEU A 102 -8.51 1.59 -10.04
C LEU A 102 -7.82 2.66 -9.18
N LEU A 103 -8.58 3.55 -8.55
CA LEU A 103 -8.02 4.58 -7.67
C LEU A 103 -7.25 3.98 -6.50
N LYS A 104 -7.81 2.95 -5.86
CA LYS A 104 -7.13 2.25 -4.76
C LYS A 104 -5.82 1.61 -5.23
N ASP A 105 -5.84 0.91 -6.37
CA ASP A 105 -4.67 0.25 -6.93
C ASP A 105 -3.60 1.28 -7.37
N GLN A 106 -4.02 2.45 -7.85
CA GLN A 106 -3.12 3.56 -8.17
C GLN A 106 -2.43 4.11 -6.92
N ILE A 107 -3.18 4.36 -5.83
CA ILE A 107 -2.61 4.82 -4.55
C ILE A 107 -1.60 3.79 -4.02
N GLU A 108 -1.95 2.51 -4.03
CA GLU A 108 -1.07 1.43 -3.60
C GLU A 108 0.22 1.40 -4.42
N THR A 109 0.10 1.46 -5.75
CA THR A 109 1.26 1.47 -6.67
C THR A 109 2.15 2.70 -6.44
N SER A 110 1.57 3.89 -6.28
CA SER A 110 2.32 5.12 -6.03
C SER A 110 3.07 5.06 -4.69
N LEU A 111 2.42 4.58 -3.63
CA LEU A 111 3.04 4.37 -2.31
C LEU A 111 4.25 3.45 -2.40
N VAL A 112 4.10 2.30 -3.06
CA VAL A 112 5.17 1.31 -3.19
C VAL A 112 6.33 1.86 -4.01
N ASN A 113 6.05 2.51 -5.15
CA ASN A 113 7.10 3.11 -5.99
C ASN A 113 7.86 4.22 -5.25
N SER A 114 7.13 5.09 -4.54
CA SER A 114 7.75 6.16 -3.74
C SER A 114 8.56 5.58 -2.58
N ALA A 115 8.10 4.51 -1.92
CA ALA A 115 8.85 3.83 -0.87
C ALA A 115 10.12 3.13 -1.39
N VAL A 116 10.08 2.55 -2.59
CA VAL A 116 11.27 1.98 -3.24
C VAL A 116 12.31 3.07 -3.52
N ALA A 117 11.88 4.23 -4.04
CA ALA A 117 12.75 5.38 -4.25
C ALA A 117 13.36 5.89 -2.93
N ASP A 118 12.56 5.97 -1.86
CA ASP A 118 13.05 6.35 -0.53
C ASP A 118 14.08 5.36 0.03
N ASN A 119 13.85 4.04 -0.13
CA ASN A 119 14.83 3.02 0.27
C ASN A 119 16.14 3.15 -0.50
N GLN A 120 16.08 3.41 -1.81
CA GLN A 120 17.26 3.65 -2.64
C GLN A 120 18.01 4.93 -2.24
N GLY A 121 17.27 5.94 -1.78
CA GLY A 121 17.80 7.19 -1.25
C GLY A 121 18.16 7.15 0.24
N GLU A 122 18.18 5.96 0.87
CA GLU A 122 18.46 5.74 2.31
C GLU A 122 17.48 6.46 3.27
N LYS A 123 16.32 6.90 2.76
CA LYS A 123 15.22 7.47 3.53
C LYS A 123 14.34 6.36 4.12
N TYR A 124 14.96 5.50 4.90
CA TYR A 124 14.32 4.26 5.39
C TYR A 124 13.09 4.49 6.27
N SER A 125 13.04 5.60 7.02
CA SER A 125 11.88 5.93 7.87
C SER A 125 10.64 6.26 7.04
N GLU A 126 10.82 7.04 5.97
CA GLU A 126 9.78 7.39 5.00
C GLU A 126 9.32 6.16 4.23
N ALA A 127 10.26 5.35 3.76
CA ALA A 127 9.97 4.09 3.08
C ALA A 127 9.13 3.14 3.94
N SER A 128 9.52 2.95 5.21
CA SER A 128 8.77 2.14 6.17
C SER A 128 7.33 2.65 6.35
N THR A 129 7.16 3.97 6.40
CA THR A 129 5.84 4.59 6.59
C THR A 129 4.94 4.35 5.36
N LYS A 130 5.46 4.58 4.16
CA LYS A 130 4.72 4.39 2.90
C LYS A 130 4.35 2.92 2.66
N LEU A 131 5.27 1.98 2.93
CA LEU A 131 4.99 0.54 2.85
C LEU A 131 3.92 0.10 3.83
N TYR A 132 3.92 0.64 5.05
CA TYR A 132 2.88 0.36 6.03
C TYR A 132 1.51 0.95 5.62
N MET A 133 1.50 2.12 4.98
CA MET A 133 0.28 2.69 4.37
C MET A 133 -0.25 1.76 3.26
N ALA A 134 0.61 1.26 2.38
CA ALA A 134 0.24 0.33 1.32
C ALA A 134 -0.32 -1.00 1.89
N TYR A 135 0.31 -1.53 2.95
CA TYR A 135 -0.23 -2.69 3.67
C TYR A 135 -1.64 -2.43 4.18
N ASN A 136 -1.90 -1.27 4.79
CA ASN A 136 -3.21 -0.94 5.38
C ASN A 136 -4.33 -0.76 4.33
N LEU A 137 -4.02 -0.53 3.07
CA LEU A 137 -5.03 -0.48 1.99
C LEU A 137 -5.69 -1.85 1.76
N ASN A 138 -4.96 -2.94 1.94
CA ASN A 138 -5.49 -4.31 1.87
C ASN A 138 -4.60 -5.27 2.69
N LYS A 139 -4.85 -5.37 3.98
CA LYS A 139 -4.03 -6.15 4.91
C LYS A 139 -3.90 -7.62 4.55
N GLU A 140 -4.94 -8.23 3.99
CA GLU A 140 -4.93 -9.66 3.65
C GLU A 140 -4.01 -9.93 2.46
N LYS A 141 -4.04 -9.06 1.44
CA LYS A 141 -3.28 -9.23 0.20
C LYS A 141 -1.85 -8.71 0.31
N ASN A 142 -1.64 -7.67 1.11
CA ASN A 142 -0.44 -6.84 1.08
C ASN A 142 0.55 -7.13 2.23
N GLN A 143 0.56 -8.35 2.78
CA GLN A 143 1.44 -8.72 3.89
C GLN A 143 2.93 -8.56 3.56
N ASP A 144 3.32 -8.72 2.29
CA ASP A 144 4.68 -8.46 1.83
C ASP A 144 5.14 -7.02 2.11
N TYR A 145 4.23 -6.03 1.98
CA TYR A 145 4.58 -4.64 2.26
C TYR A 145 4.83 -4.41 3.76
N LEU A 146 4.12 -5.13 4.65
CA LEU A 146 4.41 -5.09 6.07
C LEU A 146 5.80 -5.65 6.39
N TYR A 147 6.21 -6.73 5.71
CA TYR A 147 7.56 -7.30 5.86
C TYR A 147 8.63 -6.30 5.39
N TYR A 148 8.46 -5.66 4.24
CA TYR A 148 9.41 -4.64 3.78
C TYR A 148 9.38 -3.37 4.65
N ALA A 149 8.20 -2.99 5.19
CA ALA A 149 8.10 -1.89 6.15
C ALA A 149 8.91 -2.17 7.43
N ALA A 150 8.88 -3.41 7.94
CA ALA A 150 9.66 -3.84 9.09
C ALA A 150 11.17 -3.74 8.80
N GLY A 151 11.64 -4.24 7.65
CA GLY A 151 13.04 -4.15 7.24
C GLY A 151 13.52 -2.71 7.09
N SER A 152 12.72 -1.83 6.47
CA SER A 152 13.04 -0.41 6.36
C SER A 152 13.09 0.28 7.73
N ALA A 153 12.21 -0.11 8.67
CA ALA A 153 12.25 0.40 10.05
C ALA A 153 13.53 -0.03 10.78
N VAL A 154 14.02 -1.27 10.57
CA VAL A 154 15.33 -1.71 11.08
C VAL A 154 16.45 -0.84 10.52
N ASN A 155 16.48 -0.62 9.21
CA ASN A 155 17.51 0.18 8.54
C ASN A 155 17.52 1.64 9.04
N SER A 156 16.34 2.20 9.39
CA SER A 156 16.23 3.52 10.02
C SER A 156 16.57 3.53 11.52
N LYS A 157 16.90 2.37 12.10
CA LYS A 157 17.11 2.17 13.54
C LYS A 157 15.87 2.47 14.39
N ASN A 158 14.69 2.51 13.79
CA ASN A 158 13.43 2.64 14.52
C ASN A 158 12.96 1.24 14.98
N TYR A 159 13.64 0.73 16.00
CA TYR A 159 13.43 -0.64 16.49
C TYR A 159 12.03 -0.85 17.10
N ASP A 160 11.42 0.17 17.68
CA ASP A 160 10.05 0.06 18.18
C ASP A 160 9.05 -0.17 17.05
N LYS A 161 9.16 0.59 15.95
CA LYS A 161 8.32 0.42 14.76
C LYS A 161 8.57 -0.93 14.08
N ALA A 162 9.85 -1.31 13.94
CA ALA A 162 10.22 -2.60 13.36
C ALA A 162 9.64 -3.77 14.15
N LEU A 163 9.73 -3.71 15.48
CA LEU A 163 9.18 -4.73 16.37
C LEU A 163 7.66 -4.87 16.21
N LEU A 164 6.92 -3.75 16.19
CA LEU A 164 5.47 -3.79 15.97
C LEU A 164 5.10 -4.48 14.65
N HIS A 165 5.81 -4.19 13.57
CA HIS A 165 5.55 -4.80 12.26
C HIS A 165 5.91 -6.28 12.24
N TYR A 166 7.05 -6.67 12.81
CA TYR A 166 7.43 -8.08 12.87
C TYR A 166 6.52 -8.90 13.79
N LEU A 167 6.04 -8.35 14.90
CA LEU A 167 5.07 -9.03 15.76
C LEU A 167 3.74 -9.24 15.02
N GLU A 168 3.23 -8.23 14.30
CA GLU A 168 2.02 -8.37 13.47
C GLU A 168 2.21 -9.47 12.41
N LEU A 169 3.37 -9.54 11.73
CA LEU A 169 3.69 -10.61 10.78
C LEU A 169 3.75 -11.99 11.42
N LYS A 170 4.33 -12.08 12.62
CA LYS A 170 4.37 -13.33 13.40
C LYS A 170 2.96 -13.80 13.76
N ASP A 171 2.10 -12.89 14.23
CA ASP A 171 0.72 -13.19 14.60
C ASP A 171 -0.12 -13.62 13.39
N LEU A 172 0.16 -13.07 12.21
CA LEU A 172 -0.43 -13.46 10.93
C LEU A 172 0.12 -14.81 10.40
N ASN A 173 1.14 -15.39 11.05
CA ASN A 173 1.88 -16.56 10.54
C ASN A 173 2.38 -16.34 9.10
N TYR A 174 2.79 -15.12 8.77
CA TYR A 174 3.26 -14.77 7.44
C TYR A 174 4.52 -15.54 7.08
N THR A 175 4.47 -16.25 5.95
CA THR A 175 5.60 -17.05 5.46
C THR A 175 6.34 -16.38 4.30
N GLY A 176 5.68 -15.52 3.53
CA GLY A 176 6.24 -14.90 2.34
C GLY A 176 6.70 -15.91 1.28
N ILE A 177 6.18 -17.15 1.30
CA ILE A 177 6.48 -18.17 0.31
C ILE A 177 5.85 -17.77 -1.02
N VAL A 178 6.64 -17.81 -2.08
CA VAL A 178 6.21 -17.54 -3.45
C VAL A 178 6.43 -18.78 -4.30
N THR A 179 5.43 -19.14 -5.09
CA THR A 179 5.55 -20.20 -6.08
C THR A 179 6.45 -19.76 -7.22
N GLU A 180 7.40 -20.59 -7.61
CA GLU A 180 8.35 -20.35 -8.68
C GLU A 180 8.17 -21.40 -9.79
N TYR A 181 8.26 -20.94 -11.04
CA TYR A 181 8.08 -21.78 -12.21
C TYR A 181 9.38 -21.87 -12.99
N PHE A 182 9.76 -23.09 -13.38
CA PHE A 182 11.02 -23.37 -14.08
C PHE A 182 10.77 -24.26 -15.27
N VAL A 183 11.52 -24.03 -16.33
CA VAL A 183 11.57 -24.86 -17.53
C VAL A 183 13.02 -24.99 -18.01
N THR A 184 13.38 -26.06 -18.69
CA THR A 184 14.71 -26.21 -19.29
C THR A 184 14.63 -25.96 -20.79
N ASN A 185 15.41 -25.02 -21.30
CA ASN A 185 15.54 -24.75 -22.73
C ASN A 185 16.28 -25.92 -23.39
N VAL A 186 15.67 -26.58 -24.37
CA VAL A 186 16.20 -27.80 -25.02
C VAL A 186 17.51 -27.51 -25.78
N SER A 187 17.65 -26.32 -26.38
CA SER A 187 18.82 -25.98 -27.19
C SER A 187 20.04 -25.64 -26.34
N SER A 188 19.87 -24.98 -25.21
CA SER A 188 20.96 -24.57 -24.30
C SER A 188 21.20 -25.54 -23.15
N GLY A 189 20.20 -26.37 -22.80
CA GLY A 189 20.22 -27.22 -21.61
C GLY A 189 20.13 -26.44 -20.28
N VAL A 190 19.83 -25.14 -20.32
CA VAL A 190 19.79 -24.29 -19.15
C VAL A 190 18.39 -24.26 -18.56
N GLU A 191 18.28 -24.43 -17.21
CA GLU A 191 17.03 -24.21 -16.48
C GLU A 191 16.81 -22.70 -16.34
N GLU A 192 15.62 -22.25 -16.72
CA GLU A 192 15.17 -20.86 -16.68
C GLU A 192 14.00 -20.70 -15.73
N LYS A 193 14.05 -19.68 -14.88
CA LYS A 193 12.89 -19.25 -14.09
C LYS A 193 12.00 -18.37 -14.97
N VAL A 194 10.73 -18.70 -15.02
CA VAL A 194 9.75 -18.05 -15.90
C VAL A 194 8.52 -17.59 -15.11
N SER A 195 7.69 -16.76 -15.68
CA SER A 195 6.40 -16.40 -15.12
C SER A 195 5.40 -17.56 -15.21
N GLU A 196 4.33 -17.56 -14.40
CA GLU A 196 3.28 -18.55 -14.49
C GLU A 196 2.63 -18.60 -15.89
N SER A 197 2.49 -17.46 -16.55
CA SER A 197 1.93 -17.37 -17.90
C SER A 197 2.85 -18.00 -18.94
N GLU A 198 4.13 -17.74 -18.87
CA GLU A 198 5.14 -18.38 -19.73
C GLU A 198 5.24 -19.87 -19.46
N TYR A 199 5.22 -20.29 -18.20
CA TYR A 199 5.23 -21.72 -17.83
C TYR A 199 4.09 -22.47 -18.50
N LYS A 200 2.85 -21.97 -18.47
CA LYS A 200 1.68 -22.60 -19.12
C LYS A 200 1.81 -22.73 -20.63
N VAL A 201 2.63 -21.90 -21.27
CA VAL A 201 2.94 -21.95 -22.70
C VAL A 201 4.10 -22.93 -22.94
N PHE A 202 5.17 -22.81 -22.16
CA PHE A 202 6.41 -23.54 -22.35
C PHE A 202 6.29 -25.01 -21.99
N GLU A 203 5.46 -25.40 -21.00
CA GLU A 203 5.19 -26.79 -20.66
C GLU A 203 4.62 -27.62 -21.83
N LYS A 204 4.02 -26.94 -22.84
CA LYS A 204 3.45 -27.52 -24.05
C LYS A 204 4.33 -27.35 -25.28
N SER A 205 5.42 -26.61 -25.17
CA SER A 205 6.35 -26.34 -26.28
C SER A 205 7.37 -27.47 -26.43
N LYS A 206 7.82 -27.70 -27.66
CA LYS A 206 8.95 -28.62 -27.93
C LYS A 206 10.32 -28.01 -27.69
N GLU A 207 10.37 -26.70 -27.51
CA GLU A 207 11.59 -25.93 -27.28
C GLU A 207 12.02 -25.97 -25.80
N TYR A 208 11.13 -26.41 -24.92
CA TYR A 208 11.36 -26.52 -23.47
C TYR A 208 11.00 -27.94 -22.99
N ASN A 209 11.68 -28.38 -21.94
CA ASN A 209 11.41 -29.64 -21.24
C ASN A 209 11.56 -29.46 -19.72
N ASN A 210 11.38 -30.54 -18.95
CA ASN A 210 11.51 -30.59 -17.50
C ASN A 210 10.74 -29.44 -16.78
N PRO A 211 9.43 -29.24 -17.08
CA PRO A 211 8.66 -28.24 -16.36
C PRO A 211 8.62 -28.59 -14.86
N ARG A 212 8.96 -27.62 -14.00
CA ARG A 212 9.03 -27.81 -12.55
C ARG A 212 8.43 -26.61 -11.83
N ILE A 213 7.68 -26.89 -10.78
CA ILE A 213 7.19 -25.89 -9.84
C ILE A 213 8.00 -26.04 -8.55
N GLY A 214 8.44 -24.92 -8.02
CA GLY A 214 9.16 -24.80 -6.76
C GLY A 214 8.54 -23.73 -5.87
N GLU A 215 9.14 -23.53 -4.71
CA GLU A 215 8.76 -22.50 -3.75
C GLU A 215 10.00 -21.81 -3.20
N THR A 216 9.88 -20.50 -2.92
CA THR A 216 10.93 -19.81 -2.17
C THR A 216 10.95 -20.27 -0.72
N PRO A 217 12.10 -20.16 -0.01
CA PRO A 217 12.16 -20.41 1.42
C PRO A 217 11.20 -19.47 2.19
N SER A 218 10.66 -19.99 3.30
CA SER A 218 9.84 -19.17 4.20
C SER A 218 10.67 -18.06 4.86
N ARG A 219 10.08 -16.86 4.97
CA ARG A 219 10.63 -15.70 5.70
C ARG A 219 10.33 -15.75 7.21
N TYR A 220 9.46 -16.68 7.64
CA TYR A 220 9.05 -16.77 9.03
C TYR A 220 10.21 -16.94 10.02
N PRO A 221 11.24 -17.79 9.75
CA PRO A 221 12.42 -17.92 10.60
C PRO A 221 13.19 -16.60 10.78
N GLU A 222 13.34 -15.83 9.71
CA GLU A 222 13.98 -14.51 9.73
C GLU A 222 13.18 -13.51 10.58
N ILE A 223 11.85 -13.53 10.47
CA ILE A 223 10.98 -12.66 11.27
C ILE A 223 11.17 -12.92 12.76
N VAL A 224 11.15 -14.19 13.19
CA VAL A 224 11.33 -14.58 14.59
C VAL A 224 12.71 -14.19 15.09
N LYS A 225 13.75 -14.39 14.27
CA LYS A 225 15.12 -13.94 14.55
C LYS A 225 15.20 -12.43 14.75
N ASN A 226 14.61 -11.65 13.84
CA ASN A 226 14.65 -10.18 13.91
C ASN A 226 13.94 -9.66 15.17
N ILE A 227 12.83 -10.26 15.59
CA ILE A 227 12.18 -9.94 16.87
C ILE A 227 13.14 -10.13 18.03
N ALA A 228 13.84 -11.27 18.09
CA ALA A 228 14.80 -11.56 19.15
C ALA A 228 15.95 -10.53 19.18
N LEU A 229 16.56 -10.26 18.02
CA LEU A 229 17.67 -9.30 17.90
C LEU A 229 17.24 -7.87 18.25
N ILE A 230 16.01 -7.47 17.94
CA ILE A 230 15.49 -6.15 18.33
C ILE A 230 15.37 -6.05 19.85
N TYR A 231 14.89 -7.08 20.54
CA TYR A 231 14.86 -7.08 22.01
C TYR A 231 16.25 -6.95 22.62
N VAL A 232 17.26 -7.63 22.04
CA VAL A 232 18.67 -7.45 22.44
C VAL A 232 19.10 -5.99 22.28
N GLN A 233 18.83 -5.38 21.12
CA GLN A 233 19.17 -3.98 20.84
C GLN A 233 18.46 -2.98 21.77
N GLN A 234 17.30 -3.35 22.30
CA GLN A 234 16.56 -2.54 23.27
C GLN A 234 17.00 -2.78 24.72
N GLY A 235 17.95 -3.70 24.98
CA GLY A 235 18.40 -4.07 26.31
C GLY A 235 17.33 -4.79 27.16
N LYS A 236 16.34 -5.41 26.52
CA LYS A 236 15.26 -6.17 27.17
C LYS A 236 15.67 -7.63 27.32
N ASN A 237 16.72 -7.87 28.13
CA ASN A 237 17.45 -9.15 28.18
C ASN A 237 16.55 -10.35 28.50
N GLU A 238 15.61 -10.24 29.46
CA GLU A 238 14.73 -11.36 29.84
C GLU A 238 13.83 -11.79 28.63
N ILE A 239 13.22 -10.82 27.93
CA ILE A 239 12.38 -11.11 26.76
C ILE A 239 13.23 -11.55 25.58
N ALA A 240 14.44 -10.99 25.44
CA ALA A 240 15.40 -11.37 24.40
C ALA A 240 15.80 -12.84 24.50
N ILE A 241 16.12 -13.33 25.70
CA ILE A 241 16.47 -14.73 25.94
C ILE A 241 15.33 -15.66 25.51
N GLU A 242 14.08 -15.35 25.91
CA GLU A 242 12.93 -16.14 25.51
C GLU A 242 12.73 -16.14 23.97
N ALA A 243 12.83 -14.96 23.34
CA ALA A 243 12.71 -14.82 21.90
C ALA A 243 13.83 -15.53 21.13
N ILE A 244 15.08 -15.49 21.63
CA ILE A 244 16.21 -16.24 21.06
C ILE A 244 15.97 -17.74 21.15
N ASN A 245 15.49 -18.24 22.28
CA ASN A 245 15.16 -19.64 22.45
C ASN A 245 14.09 -20.11 21.45
N GLN A 246 13.04 -19.29 21.22
CA GLN A 246 12.02 -19.58 20.20
C GLN A 246 12.62 -19.57 18.79
N ALA A 247 13.46 -18.60 18.45
CA ALA A 247 14.12 -18.52 17.15
C ALA A 247 15.05 -19.72 16.91
N ARG A 248 15.80 -20.16 17.93
CA ARG A 248 16.70 -21.32 17.85
C ARG A 248 15.95 -22.65 17.69
N GLN A 249 14.72 -22.77 18.14
CA GLN A 249 13.90 -23.95 17.84
C GLN A 249 13.63 -24.09 16.34
N ILE A 250 13.61 -22.96 15.61
CA ILE A 250 13.37 -22.92 14.17
C ILE A 250 14.68 -22.97 13.38
N GLN A 251 15.73 -22.29 13.88
CA GLN A 251 17.06 -22.18 13.28
C GLN A 251 18.15 -22.52 14.30
N PRO A 252 18.38 -23.81 14.67
CA PRO A 252 19.27 -24.21 15.75
C PRO A 252 20.75 -23.83 15.50
N ASP A 253 21.18 -23.81 14.23
CA ASP A 253 22.56 -23.58 13.81
C ASP A 253 22.83 -22.11 13.42
N ASP A 254 21.90 -21.18 13.68
CA ASP A 254 22.12 -19.77 13.37
C ASP A 254 23.15 -19.16 14.34
N THR A 255 24.36 -18.88 13.81
CA THR A 255 25.49 -18.36 14.59
C THR A 255 25.20 -17.00 15.21
N GLY A 256 24.39 -16.15 14.58
CA GLY A 256 23.99 -14.85 15.12
C GLY A 256 23.14 -15.00 16.38
N LEU A 257 22.20 -15.95 16.39
CA LEU A 257 21.38 -16.25 17.58
C LEU A 257 22.24 -16.83 18.71
N ILE A 258 23.16 -17.75 18.39
CA ILE A 258 24.07 -18.37 19.38
C ILE A 258 24.95 -17.33 20.05
N LEU A 259 25.55 -16.41 19.28
CA LEU A 259 26.39 -15.34 19.82
C LEU A 259 25.60 -14.37 20.69
N ASN A 260 24.44 -13.94 20.25
CA ASN A 260 23.60 -13.03 21.05
C ASN A 260 23.08 -13.67 22.34
N GLU A 261 22.83 -14.98 22.35
CA GLU A 261 22.47 -15.70 23.58
C GLU A 261 23.66 -15.75 24.60
N ALA A 262 24.86 -15.88 24.08
CA ALA A 262 26.08 -15.93 24.94
C ALA A 262 26.43 -14.53 25.51
N ASP A 263 25.99 -13.45 24.87
CA ASP A 263 26.27 -12.07 25.29
C ASP A 263 25.22 -11.52 26.27
N LEU A 264 24.10 -12.21 26.51
CA LEU A 264 23.03 -11.84 27.43
C LEU A 264 23.16 -12.42 28.81
#